data_d3019a7bee36939bfe88c6423099dd99
#
_entry.id   d3019a7bee36939bfe88c6423099dd99
#
_cell.length_a   1.000
_cell.length_b   1.000
_cell.length_c   1.000
_cell.angle_alpha   90.00
_cell.angle_beta   90.00
_cell.angle_gamma   90.00
#
_symmetry.space_group_name_H-M   'P 1'
#
loop_
_entity.id
_entity.type
_entity.pdbx_description
1 polymer ?
#
loop_
_entity_poly.entity_id
_entity_poly.type
_entity_poly.pdbx_seq_one_letter_code
_entity_poly.pdbx_strand_id
1 'polypeptide(L)'
;MPGLLRNPTQPAAAATRTLFLLPGRFIRQGAHLRANLAKMPALSNTAAGTAVSKEPDRLFAQPLAQVPDFAFNEDVVRVFPDMIKRSVPGYPTIVENLGVLAAQFAQPDSVLYDLGSSLGAVTQALRRHVRTEGCRVIAVDNSAAMVERCREYLNGQDSMFQELLPVEVIEGDILALEFKPASVVALNFTLQFIAPEQRLALLGRIRQSLLPGGALILSEKLRFADAQEHQLLGDLHIAFKRANGYSELEIAQKRSAIENVMKPDSLEEHRERLLAAGFSKVVPWFQCLNFASLIALP
;
A
#
# COMPACT_ATOMS: atom_id res chain seq x y z
N MET A 1 33.52 -18.33 66.64
CA MET A 1 32.98 -17.63 67.82
C MET A 1 32.83 -16.18 67.50
N PRO A 2 31.86 -15.49 68.01
CA PRO A 2 30.59 -15.16 67.30
C PRO A 2 30.32 -13.63 67.29
N GLY A 3 29.23 -13.26 66.63
CA GLY A 3 28.55 -12.01 66.92
C GLY A 3 27.90 -11.47 65.67
N LEU A 4 26.72 -11.78 65.33
CA LEU A 4 25.36 -11.38 65.76
C LEU A 4 25.01 -9.92 65.55
N LEU A 5 23.98 -9.74 64.69
CA LEU A 5 22.82 -8.82 64.80
C LEU A 5 23.05 -7.38 64.28
N ARG A 6 22.25 -6.78 63.51
CA ARG A 6 20.78 -6.67 63.29
C ARG A 6 20.50 -5.74 62.13
N ASN A 7 19.47 -6.06 61.39
CA ASN A 7 18.69 -5.08 60.59
C ASN A 7 18.07 -4.00 61.48
N PRO A 8 17.83 -2.81 60.94
CA PRO A 8 16.43 -2.41 60.80
C PRO A 8 16.09 -1.60 59.52
N THR A 9 15.00 -1.98 58.90
CA THR A 9 13.81 -1.20 58.50
C THR A 9 13.99 0.18 57.87
N GLN A 10 13.56 0.21 56.60
CA GLN A 10 12.84 1.21 55.83
C GLN A 10 12.43 2.56 56.46
N PRO A 11 12.22 3.66 55.65
CA PRO A 11 11.01 3.74 54.88
C PRO A 11 11.18 4.34 53.44
N ALA A 12 10.17 4.07 52.62
CA ALA A 12 9.96 4.56 51.26
C ALA A 12 9.83 6.09 51.18
N ALA A 13 10.56 6.71 50.29
CA ALA A 13 10.32 8.07 49.85
C ALA A 13 9.61 8.07 48.51
N ALA A 14 8.38 8.58 48.51
CA ALA A 14 7.56 8.83 47.35
C ALA A 14 8.21 9.89 46.44
N ALA A 15 8.61 9.52 45.25
CA ALA A 15 9.03 10.45 44.20
C ALA A 15 7.79 11.05 43.53
N THR A 16 7.43 12.23 43.90
CA THR A 16 6.44 13.08 43.21
C THR A 16 6.99 13.44 41.81
N ARG A 17 6.44 12.83 40.76
CA ARG A 17 6.71 13.24 39.37
C ARG A 17 5.97 14.52 39.07
N THR A 18 6.71 15.64 39.06
CA THR A 18 6.24 16.90 38.52
C THR A 18 6.10 16.82 37.03
N LEU A 19 4.86 16.82 36.54
CA LEU A 19 4.51 16.87 35.14
C LEU A 19 4.77 18.28 34.62
N PHE A 20 5.83 18.51 33.87
CA PHE A 20 6.02 19.75 33.12
C PHE A 20 5.10 19.73 31.88
N LEU A 21 4.01 20.47 31.96
CA LEU A 21 3.17 20.82 30.84
C LEU A 21 3.88 21.88 29.98
N LEU A 22 4.34 21.50 28.79
CA LEU A 22 4.70 22.46 27.75
C LEU A 22 3.43 22.80 26.95
N PRO A 23 3.10 24.09 26.77
CA PRO A 23 1.88 24.48 26.09
C PRO A 23 2.07 24.59 24.56
N GLY A 24 1.17 23.96 23.78
CA GLY A 24 0.61 24.72 22.68
C GLY A 24 1.07 24.49 21.27
N ARG A 25 1.39 23.27 20.82
CA ARG A 25 1.44 23.00 19.35
C ARG A 25 0.74 21.74 18.85
N PHE A 26 0.35 20.84 19.73
CA PHE A 26 -0.30 19.56 19.33
C PHE A 26 -1.83 19.64 19.15
N ILE A 27 -2.47 20.72 19.56
CA ILE A 27 -3.96 20.80 19.58
C ILE A 27 -4.55 21.15 18.21
N ARG A 28 -3.81 21.80 17.30
CA ARG A 28 -4.37 22.19 16.01
C ARG A 28 -4.48 21.03 15.00
N GLN A 29 -3.57 20.06 15.02
CA GLN A 29 -3.66 18.89 14.12
C GLN A 29 -4.78 17.92 14.52
N GLY A 30 -5.06 17.76 15.80
CA GLY A 30 -6.15 16.91 16.28
C GLY A 30 -7.56 17.43 15.98
N ALA A 31 -7.72 18.74 15.82
CA ALA A 31 -9.01 19.35 15.49
C ALA A 31 -9.38 19.14 14.02
N HIS A 32 -8.43 19.19 13.11
CA HIS A 32 -8.67 18.86 11.69
C HIS A 32 -9.01 17.38 11.48
N LEU A 33 -8.34 16.47 12.20
CA LEU A 33 -8.63 15.05 12.13
C LEU A 33 -10.07 14.73 12.61
N ARG A 34 -10.53 15.36 13.69
CA ARG A 34 -11.89 15.17 14.23
C ARG A 34 -12.98 15.78 13.35
N ALA A 35 -12.71 16.91 12.71
CA ALA A 35 -13.67 17.56 11.83
C ALA A 35 -13.94 16.77 10.54
N ASN A 36 -12.94 16.05 10.03
CA ASN A 36 -13.07 15.21 8.84
C ASN A 36 -13.77 13.87 9.13
N LEU A 37 -13.57 13.28 10.32
CA LEU A 37 -14.26 12.05 10.71
C LEU A 37 -15.79 12.22 10.81
N ALA A 38 -16.27 13.42 11.17
CA ALA A 38 -17.71 13.70 11.26
C ALA A 38 -18.42 13.89 9.90
N LYS A 39 -17.67 13.99 8.82
CA LYS A 39 -18.18 14.18 7.44
C LYS A 39 -18.16 12.91 6.59
N MET A 40 -17.78 11.77 7.15
CA MET A 40 -17.77 10.51 6.39
C MET A 40 -19.21 10.06 6.10
N PRO A 41 -19.58 9.83 4.84
CA PRO A 41 -20.84 9.17 4.52
C PRO A 41 -20.80 7.74 5.06
N ALA A 42 -21.93 7.27 5.58
CA ALA A 42 -22.07 5.87 5.99
C ALA A 42 -21.72 4.96 4.82
N LEU A 43 -20.87 3.96 5.06
CA LEU A 43 -20.50 2.95 4.06
C LEU A 43 -21.78 2.24 3.60
N SER A 44 -22.36 2.69 2.51
CA SER A 44 -23.41 1.94 1.85
C SER A 44 -22.78 0.77 1.10
N ASN A 45 -23.10 -0.43 1.52
CA ASN A 45 -22.65 -1.70 0.96
C ASN A 45 -23.32 -1.97 -0.40
N THR A 46 -23.25 -1.02 -1.33
CA THR A 46 -23.70 -1.21 -2.71
C THR A 46 -22.47 -1.44 -3.59
N ALA A 47 -22.06 -2.71 -3.67
CA ALA A 47 -21.15 -3.19 -4.70
C ALA A 47 -21.86 -3.13 -6.08
N ALA A 48 -21.96 -1.95 -6.66
CA ALA A 48 -22.22 -1.78 -8.09
C ALA A 48 -20.88 -1.89 -8.81
N GLY A 49 -20.40 -3.13 -9.00
CA GLY A 49 -19.20 -3.43 -9.77
C GLY A 49 -19.43 -3.15 -11.24
N THR A 50 -18.71 -2.18 -11.79
CA THR A 50 -18.41 -2.15 -13.22
C THR A 50 -17.83 -3.50 -13.63
N ALA A 51 -18.19 -3.98 -14.82
CA ALA A 51 -17.80 -5.29 -15.34
C ALA A 51 -16.29 -5.34 -15.62
N VAL A 52 -15.52 -5.48 -14.55
CA VAL A 52 -14.13 -5.95 -14.60
C VAL A 52 -14.18 -7.33 -15.24
N SER A 53 -13.28 -7.62 -16.17
CA SER A 53 -13.16 -8.95 -16.79
C SER A 53 -13.35 -10.04 -15.72
N LYS A 54 -14.37 -10.89 -15.92
CA LYS A 54 -14.64 -12.03 -15.03
C LYS A 54 -13.86 -13.27 -15.47
N GLU A 55 -12.87 -13.09 -16.33
CA GLU A 55 -12.07 -14.19 -16.84
C GLU A 55 -11.20 -14.75 -15.68
N PRO A 56 -11.34 -16.05 -15.37
CA PRO A 56 -10.55 -16.66 -14.30
C PRO A 56 -9.09 -16.76 -14.70
N ASP A 57 -8.18 -16.49 -13.78
CA ASP A 57 -6.74 -16.69 -13.97
C ASP A 57 -6.43 -18.17 -14.16
N ARG A 58 -6.08 -18.54 -15.37
CA ARG A 58 -5.64 -19.89 -15.79
C ARG A 58 -4.32 -19.87 -16.57
N LEU A 59 -3.56 -18.78 -16.48
CA LEU A 59 -2.31 -18.62 -17.24
C LEU A 59 -1.30 -19.75 -16.98
N PHE A 60 -1.32 -20.29 -15.79
CA PHE A 60 -0.43 -21.35 -15.35
C PHE A 60 -1.14 -22.70 -15.12
N ALA A 61 -2.34 -22.89 -15.68
CA ALA A 61 -3.14 -24.10 -15.46
C ALA A 61 -2.62 -25.32 -16.23
N GLN A 62 -1.87 -25.11 -17.30
CA GLN A 62 -1.25 -26.19 -18.11
C GLN A 62 0.25 -26.27 -17.84
N PRO A 63 0.85 -27.47 -17.90
CA PRO A 63 2.30 -27.61 -17.77
C PRO A 63 3.04 -26.81 -18.86
N LEU A 64 3.99 -26.00 -18.46
CA LEU A 64 4.88 -25.24 -19.35
C LEU A 64 6.24 -25.92 -19.42
N ALA A 65 6.77 -26.11 -20.63
CA ALA A 65 8.11 -26.67 -20.85
C ALA A 65 9.19 -25.76 -20.23
N GLN A 66 8.98 -24.46 -20.28
CA GLN A 66 9.78 -23.44 -19.62
C GLN A 66 8.83 -22.36 -19.09
N VAL A 67 8.96 -22.01 -17.82
CA VAL A 67 8.18 -20.94 -17.20
C VAL A 67 8.92 -19.62 -17.45
N PRO A 68 8.35 -18.69 -18.24
CA PRO A 68 8.97 -17.39 -18.47
C PRO A 68 8.88 -16.52 -17.21
N ASP A 69 9.74 -15.51 -17.13
CA ASP A 69 9.62 -14.48 -16.11
C ASP A 69 8.27 -13.76 -16.23
N PHE A 70 7.70 -13.38 -15.09
CA PHE A 70 6.41 -12.71 -15.04
C PHE A 70 6.49 -11.32 -15.68
N ALA A 71 5.58 -11.04 -16.61
CA ALA A 71 5.47 -9.74 -17.25
C ALA A 71 4.00 -9.27 -17.25
N PHE A 72 3.79 -7.98 -17.05
CA PHE A 72 2.46 -7.35 -17.07
C PHE A 72 2.02 -7.08 -18.52
N ASN A 73 1.83 -8.16 -19.29
CA ASN A 73 1.42 -8.14 -20.69
C ASN A 73 -0.10 -8.29 -20.87
N GLU A 74 -0.58 -8.33 -22.11
CA GLU A 74 -2.01 -8.44 -22.45
C GLU A 74 -2.68 -9.69 -21.85
N ASP A 75 -1.98 -10.83 -21.78
CA ASP A 75 -2.53 -12.05 -21.19
C ASP A 75 -2.79 -11.88 -19.70
N VAL A 76 -1.86 -11.23 -18.99
CA VAL A 76 -2.01 -10.91 -17.59
C VAL A 76 -3.12 -9.87 -17.37
N VAL A 77 -3.21 -8.84 -18.22
CA VAL A 77 -4.27 -7.79 -18.15
C VAL A 77 -5.67 -8.40 -18.10
N ARG A 78 -5.95 -9.40 -18.94
CA ARG A 78 -7.27 -10.04 -19.02
C ARG A 78 -7.71 -10.70 -17.71
N VAL A 79 -6.79 -11.32 -17.00
CA VAL A 79 -7.08 -12.13 -15.80
C VAL A 79 -6.63 -11.45 -14.51
N PHE A 80 -5.97 -10.28 -14.58
CA PHE A 80 -5.35 -9.62 -13.44
C PHE A 80 -6.29 -9.38 -12.26
N PRO A 81 -7.55 -8.98 -12.45
CA PRO A 81 -8.47 -8.77 -11.34
C PRO A 81 -8.78 -10.05 -10.55
N ASP A 82 -8.92 -11.19 -11.23
CA ASP A 82 -9.09 -12.50 -10.60
C ASP A 82 -7.76 -12.95 -9.96
N MET A 83 -6.67 -12.78 -10.70
CA MET A 83 -5.32 -13.12 -10.28
C MET A 83 -4.94 -12.46 -8.95
N ILE A 84 -5.10 -11.14 -8.84
CA ILE A 84 -4.67 -10.39 -7.66
C ILE A 84 -5.53 -10.72 -6.45
N LYS A 85 -6.85 -10.84 -6.63
CA LYS A 85 -7.80 -11.20 -5.59
C LYS A 85 -7.53 -12.58 -5.00
N ARG A 86 -7.20 -13.56 -5.84
CA ARG A 86 -6.91 -14.94 -5.43
C ARG A 86 -5.49 -15.14 -4.91
N SER A 87 -4.58 -14.20 -5.16
CA SER A 87 -3.16 -14.31 -4.80
C SER A 87 -2.74 -13.43 -3.64
N VAL A 88 -3.44 -12.33 -3.36
CA VAL A 88 -3.05 -11.36 -2.32
C VAL A 88 -4.12 -11.29 -1.23
N PRO A 89 -3.85 -11.87 -0.05
CA PRO A 89 -4.76 -11.82 1.09
C PRO A 89 -5.06 -10.36 1.48
N GLY A 90 -6.36 -10.03 1.58
CA GLY A 90 -6.79 -8.70 1.99
C GLY A 90 -6.69 -7.60 0.92
N TYR A 91 -6.36 -7.93 -0.34
CA TYR A 91 -6.24 -6.92 -1.41
C TYR A 91 -7.44 -5.97 -1.53
N PRO A 92 -8.71 -6.43 -1.56
CA PRO A 92 -9.85 -5.53 -1.62
C PRO A 92 -9.93 -4.58 -0.41
N THR A 93 -9.59 -5.08 0.79
CA THR A 93 -9.56 -4.29 2.02
C THR A 93 -8.48 -3.21 1.96
N ILE A 94 -7.30 -3.55 1.45
CA ILE A 94 -6.20 -2.59 1.28
C ILE A 94 -6.63 -1.48 0.33
N VAL A 95 -7.14 -1.82 -0.85
CA VAL A 95 -7.53 -0.83 -1.87
C VAL A 95 -8.62 0.11 -1.36
N GLU A 96 -9.66 -0.43 -0.73
CA GLU A 96 -10.76 0.40 -0.21
C GLU A 96 -10.30 1.33 0.91
N ASN A 97 -9.55 0.82 1.88
CA ASN A 97 -9.03 1.64 2.97
C ASN A 97 -7.96 2.64 2.51
N LEU A 98 -7.22 2.33 1.44
CA LEU A 98 -6.27 3.27 0.86
C LEU A 98 -6.99 4.54 0.37
N GLY A 99 -8.15 4.39 -0.27
CA GLY A 99 -9.00 5.53 -0.65
C GLY A 99 -9.48 6.34 0.57
N VAL A 100 -9.92 5.65 1.63
CA VAL A 100 -10.34 6.27 2.91
C VAL A 100 -9.18 7.04 3.56
N LEU A 101 -8.01 6.43 3.64
CA LEU A 101 -6.80 7.06 4.19
C LEU A 101 -6.39 8.27 3.35
N ALA A 102 -6.39 8.15 2.03
CA ALA A 102 -6.06 9.25 1.15
C ALA A 102 -6.95 10.47 1.38
N ALA A 103 -8.24 10.27 1.63
CA ALA A 103 -9.17 11.36 1.95
C ALA A 103 -8.81 12.13 3.24
N GLN A 104 -8.06 11.52 4.17
CA GLN A 104 -7.59 12.19 5.39
C GLN A 104 -6.37 13.09 5.15
N PHE A 105 -5.56 12.75 4.15
CA PHE A 105 -4.31 13.45 3.84
C PHE A 105 -4.41 14.39 2.64
N ALA A 106 -5.47 14.26 1.83
CA ALA A 106 -5.69 15.09 0.65
C ALA A 106 -5.81 16.57 1.04
N GLN A 107 -5.11 17.43 0.30
CA GLN A 107 -5.06 18.88 0.51
C GLN A 107 -5.55 19.61 -0.74
N PRO A 108 -6.19 20.78 -0.63
CA PRO A 108 -6.67 21.53 -1.77
C PRO A 108 -5.58 21.78 -2.83
N ASP A 109 -5.97 21.77 -4.09
CA ASP A 109 -5.12 22.08 -5.25
C ASP A 109 -3.87 21.19 -5.38
N SER A 110 -3.92 19.97 -4.85
CA SER A 110 -2.78 19.04 -4.82
C SER A 110 -2.97 17.84 -5.75
N VAL A 111 -1.87 17.13 -5.97
CA VAL A 111 -1.85 15.86 -6.71
C VAL A 111 -1.92 14.68 -5.76
N LEU A 112 -2.67 13.65 -6.17
CA LEU A 112 -2.62 12.31 -5.60
C LEU A 112 -2.00 11.37 -6.64
N TYR A 113 -0.92 10.70 -6.29
CA TYR A 113 -0.26 9.74 -7.18
C TYR A 113 -0.66 8.30 -6.88
N ASP A 114 -0.91 7.54 -7.95
CA ASP A 114 -1.01 6.07 -7.94
C ASP A 114 0.13 5.53 -8.82
N LEU A 115 1.22 5.08 -8.17
CA LEU A 115 2.46 4.68 -8.83
C LEU A 115 2.50 3.15 -8.98
N GLY A 116 2.52 2.67 -10.21
CA GLY A 116 2.26 1.29 -10.57
C GLY A 116 0.75 1.01 -10.54
N SER A 117 0.00 1.86 -11.25
CA SER A 117 -1.47 1.91 -11.16
C SER A 117 -2.16 0.66 -11.72
N SER A 118 -1.46 -0.12 -12.56
CA SER A 118 -2.02 -1.31 -13.19
C SER A 118 -3.38 -0.99 -13.85
N LEU A 119 -4.43 -1.72 -13.54
CA LEU A 119 -5.78 -1.48 -14.05
C LEU A 119 -6.56 -0.36 -13.32
N GLY A 120 -5.91 0.41 -12.46
CA GLY A 120 -6.49 1.58 -11.80
C GLY A 120 -7.37 1.28 -10.58
N ALA A 121 -7.18 0.16 -9.89
CA ALA A 121 -7.98 -0.16 -8.70
C ALA A 121 -7.80 0.88 -7.59
N VAL A 122 -6.56 1.27 -7.28
CA VAL A 122 -6.25 2.32 -6.30
C VAL A 122 -6.68 3.67 -6.83
N THR A 123 -6.41 3.99 -8.10
CA THR A 123 -6.90 5.20 -8.77
C THR A 123 -8.40 5.39 -8.57
N GLN A 124 -9.20 4.35 -8.77
CA GLN A 124 -10.65 4.39 -8.56
C GLN A 124 -11.02 4.63 -7.10
N ALA A 125 -10.32 4.00 -6.16
CA ALA A 125 -10.54 4.22 -4.72
C ALA A 125 -10.24 5.68 -4.34
N LEU A 126 -9.13 6.25 -4.81
CA LEU A 126 -8.79 7.67 -4.62
C LEU A 126 -9.90 8.58 -5.15
N ARG A 127 -10.33 8.36 -6.39
CA ARG A 127 -11.37 9.17 -7.04
C ARG A 127 -12.73 9.08 -6.34
N ARG A 128 -13.06 7.94 -5.74
CA ARG A 128 -14.35 7.75 -5.05
C ARG A 128 -14.37 8.33 -3.63
N HIS A 129 -13.24 8.32 -2.93
CA HIS A 129 -13.21 8.72 -1.52
C HIS A 129 -12.76 10.16 -1.29
N VAL A 130 -11.88 10.68 -2.12
CA VAL A 130 -11.38 12.06 -1.97
C VAL A 130 -12.38 13.04 -2.61
N ARG A 131 -12.71 14.09 -1.83
CA ARG A 131 -13.64 15.17 -2.22
C ARG A 131 -13.01 16.56 -2.03
N THR A 132 -11.70 16.59 -1.79
CA THR A 132 -10.97 17.83 -1.57
C THR A 132 -10.87 18.62 -2.87
N GLU A 133 -11.25 19.89 -2.81
CA GLU A 133 -11.31 20.78 -3.98
C GLU A 133 -9.95 20.93 -4.66
N GLY A 134 -9.95 21.04 -5.99
CA GLY A 134 -8.74 21.22 -6.79
C GLY A 134 -7.81 20.01 -6.87
N CYS A 135 -8.14 18.91 -6.20
CA CYS A 135 -7.37 17.67 -6.28
C CYS A 135 -7.54 16.97 -7.63
N ARG A 136 -6.48 16.29 -8.07
CA ARG A 136 -6.51 15.38 -9.22
C ARG A 136 -5.63 14.16 -8.96
N VAL A 137 -5.93 13.06 -9.63
CA VAL A 137 -5.12 11.84 -9.59
C VAL A 137 -4.18 11.79 -10.80
N ILE A 138 -2.93 11.42 -10.56
CA ILE A 138 -1.98 11.01 -11.61
C ILE A 138 -1.65 9.55 -11.39
N ALA A 139 -2.10 8.70 -12.30
CA ALA A 139 -1.89 7.27 -12.31
C ALA A 139 -0.78 6.94 -13.31
N VAL A 140 0.26 6.23 -12.87
CA VAL A 140 1.45 5.94 -13.70
C VAL A 140 1.71 4.43 -13.69
N ASP A 141 1.90 3.85 -14.88
CA ASP A 141 2.34 2.47 -15.04
C ASP A 141 3.25 2.37 -16.27
N ASN A 142 4.22 1.46 -16.24
CA ASN A 142 5.16 1.26 -17.35
C ASN A 142 4.71 0.19 -18.35
N SER A 143 3.59 -0.48 -18.10
CA SER A 143 2.97 -1.44 -19.02
C SER A 143 1.94 -0.76 -19.90
N ALA A 144 2.22 -0.64 -21.21
CA ALA A 144 1.28 -0.09 -22.20
C ALA A 144 -0.09 -0.78 -22.13
N ALA A 145 -0.10 -2.12 -22.03
CA ALA A 145 -1.33 -2.92 -21.94
C ALA A 145 -2.15 -2.61 -20.68
N MET A 146 -1.48 -2.41 -19.52
CA MET A 146 -2.15 -2.01 -18.27
C MET A 146 -2.73 -0.60 -18.39
N VAL A 147 -1.97 0.35 -18.93
CA VAL A 147 -2.37 1.75 -19.13
C VAL A 147 -3.57 1.87 -20.05
N GLU A 148 -3.56 1.20 -21.19
CA GLU A 148 -4.68 1.20 -22.13
C GLU A 148 -5.96 0.68 -21.46
N ARG A 149 -5.87 -0.45 -20.78
CA ARG A 149 -7.02 -1.04 -20.09
C ARG A 149 -7.48 -0.20 -18.89
N CYS A 150 -6.56 0.44 -18.17
CA CYS A 150 -6.89 1.38 -17.12
C CYS A 150 -7.73 2.56 -17.66
N ARG A 151 -7.31 3.16 -18.78
CA ARG A 151 -8.05 4.24 -19.43
C ARG A 151 -9.47 3.82 -19.81
N GLU A 152 -9.63 2.62 -20.39
CA GLU A 152 -10.96 2.09 -20.73
C GLU A 152 -11.87 1.96 -19.50
N TYR A 153 -11.35 1.42 -18.39
CA TYR A 153 -12.12 1.26 -17.15
C TYR A 153 -12.50 2.59 -16.53
N LEU A 154 -11.61 3.57 -16.52
CA LEU A 154 -11.87 4.89 -15.97
C LEU A 154 -12.89 5.66 -16.81
N ASN A 155 -12.76 5.63 -18.14
CA ASN A 155 -13.73 6.26 -19.07
C ASN A 155 -15.14 5.65 -18.90
N GLY A 156 -15.24 4.34 -18.74
CA GLY A 156 -16.52 3.67 -18.48
C GLY A 156 -17.16 4.12 -17.17
N GLN A 157 -16.38 4.45 -16.15
CA GLN A 157 -16.89 4.96 -14.87
C GLN A 157 -17.31 6.43 -14.95
N ASP A 158 -16.56 7.27 -15.66
CA ASP A 158 -16.88 8.69 -15.83
C ASP A 158 -18.24 8.90 -16.48
N SER A 159 -18.69 7.96 -17.31
CA SER A 159 -20.03 7.97 -17.89
C SER A 159 -21.16 7.61 -16.90
N MET A 160 -20.82 6.98 -15.77
CA MET A 160 -21.81 6.48 -14.80
C MET A 160 -21.90 7.32 -13.53
N PHE A 161 -20.83 8.02 -13.15
CA PHE A 161 -20.75 8.78 -11.89
C PHE A 161 -20.39 10.25 -12.21
N GLN A 162 -21.27 11.15 -11.78
CA GLN A 162 -20.96 12.58 -11.74
C GLN A 162 -20.14 12.86 -10.47
N GLU A 163 -19.09 13.70 -10.54
CA GLU A 163 -18.27 14.14 -9.40
C GLU A 163 -17.10 13.24 -8.97
N LEU A 164 -16.50 12.49 -9.87
CA LEU A 164 -15.21 11.85 -9.58
C LEU A 164 -14.05 12.83 -9.79
N LEU A 165 -12.98 12.68 -8.99
CA LEU A 165 -11.78 13.49 -9.21
C LEU A 165 -11.25 13.30 -10.64
N PRO A 166 -10.75 14.38 -11.27
CA PRO A 166 -10.03 14.30 -12.54
C PRO A 166 -8.85 13.33 -12.42
N VAL A 167 -8.58 12.58 -13.49
CA VAL A 167 -7.47 11.64 -13.55
C VAL A 167 -6.68 11.79 -14.84
N GLU A 168 -5.37 11.73 -14.72
CA GLU A 168 -4.42 11.61 -15.82
C GLU A 168 -3.74 10.25 -15.72
N VAL A 169 -3.81 9.43 -16.79
CA VAL A 169 -3.14 8.12 -16.84
C VAL A 169 -1.94 8.20 -17.75
N ILE A 170 -0.76 7.99 -17.21
CA ILE A 170 0.54 8.15 -17.86
C ILE A 170 1.17 6.78 -18.05
N GLU A 171 1.55 6.44 -19.27
CA GLU A 171 2.50 5.38 -19.54
C GLU A 171 3.93 5.91 -19.29
N GLY A 172 4.63 5.33 -18.32
CA GLY A 172 5.97 5.79 -17.99
C GLY A 172 6.61 5.07 -16.81
N ASP A 173 7.92 5.24 -16.71
CA ASP A 173 8.71 4.73 -15.59
C ASP A 173 8.67 5.71 -14.42
N ILE A 174 8.22 5.24 -13.26
CA ILE A 174 8.17 6.04 -12.03
C ILE A 174 9.56 6.50 -11.55
N LEU A 175 10.61 5.80 -12.00
CA LEU A 175 12.00 6.21 -11.74
C LEU A 175 12.42 7.46 -12.53
N ALA A 176 11.78 7.73 -13.66
CA ALA A 176 12.02 8.92 -14.48
C ALA A 176 10.99 10.03 -14.27
N LEU A 177 9.93 9.78 -13.49
CA LEU A 177 8.83 10.71 -13.30
C LEU A 177 9.27 11.98 -12.56
N GLU A 178 8.92 13.14 -13.07
CA GLU A 178 9.03 14.41 -12.34
C GLU A 178 7.79 14.62 -11.48
N PHE A 179 7.99 14.61 -10.16
CA PHE A 179 6.89 14.75 -9.20
C PHE A 179 6.47 16.21 -9.04
N LYS A 180 5.16 16.47 -9.16
CA LYS A 180 4.52 17.73 -8.75
C LYS A 180 4.24 17.68 -7.24
N PRO A 181 4.02 18.84 -6.57
CA PRO A 181 3.60 18.86 -5.19
C PRO A 181 2.38 17.98 -4.95
N ALA A 182 2.49 17.03 -4.02
CA ALA A 182 1.49 16.00 -3.79
C ALA A 182 1.07 15.95 -2.31
N SER A 183 -0.19 15.69 -2.05
CA SER A 183 -0.68 15.42 -0.70
C SER A 183 -0.69 13.92 -0.38
N VAL A 184 -0.85 13.07 -1.40
CA VAL A 184 -0.86 11.61 -1.24
C VAL A 184 -0.06 10.96 -2.36
N VAL A 185 0.76 9.99 -1.99
CA VAL A 185 1.38 9.07 -2.94
C VAL A 185 1.06 7.64 -2.53
N ALA A 186 0.55 6.83 -3.45
CA ALA A 186 0.32 5.41 -3.25
C ALA A 186 1.34 4.59 -4.04
N LEU A 187 1.99 3.63 -3.38
CA LEU A 187 2.77 2.54 -3.96
C LEU A 187 2.11 1.24 -3.47
N ASN A 188 1.24 0.65 -4.29
CA ASN A 188 0.46 -0.52 -3.88
C ASN A 188 0.93 -1.78 -4.59
N PHE A 189 1.82 -2.52 -3.96
CA PHE A 189 2.52 -3.71 -4.50
C PHE A 189 3.41 -3.40 -5.71
N THR A 190 4.07 -2.25 -5.67
CA THR A 190 4.89 -1.72 -6.78
C THR A 190 6.37 -1.72 -6.44
N LEU A 191 6.77 -1.27 -5.23
CA LEU A 191 8.17 -1.08 -4.86
C LEU A 191 8.96 -2.40 -4.92
N GLN A 192 8.32 -3.53 -4.67
CA GLN A 192 8.91 -4.87 -4.74
C GLN A 192 9.42 -5.26 -6.14
N PHE A 193 8.97 -4.56 -7.19
CA PHE A 193 9.43 -4.75 -8.57
C PHE A 193 10.52 -3.77 -8.99
N ILE A 194 10.83 -2.78 -8.16
CA ILE A 194 11.94 -1.86 -8.37
C ILE A 194 13.23 -2.50 -7.85
N ALA A 195 14.32 -2.33 -8.58
CA ALA A 195 15.64 -2.80 -8.16
C ALA A 195 15.99 -2.24 -6.77
N PRO A 196 16.46 -3.07 -5.82
CA PRO A 196 16.67 -2.66 -4.43
C PRO A 196 17.52 -1.41 -4.27
N GLU A 197 18.54 -1.25 -5.10
CA GLU A 197 19.46 -0.11 -5.12
C GLU A 197 18.81 1.21 -5.53
N GLN A 198 17.69 1.17 -6.24
CA GLN A 198 16.98 2.36 -6.73
C GLN A 198 15.86 2.82 -5.76
N ARG A 199 15.43 1.94 -4.82
CA ARG A 199 14.27 2.19 -3.94
C ARG A 199 14.46 3.40 -3.04
N LEU A 200 15.65 3.57 -2.45
CA LEU A 200 15.94 4.70 -1.55
C LEU A 200 15.85 6.03 -2.29
N ALA A 201 16.44 6.12 -3.48
CA ALA A 201 16.40 7.33 -4.30
C ALA A 201 14.97 7.69 -4.72
N LEU A 202 14.17 6.71 -5.15
CA LEU A 202 12.75 6.90 -5.49
C LEU A 202 11.97 7.43 -4.27
N LEU A 203 12.10 6.79 -3.12
CA LEU A 203 11.40 7.20 -1.89
C LEU A 203 11.81 8.59 -1.42
N GLY A 204 13.09 8.97 -1.59
CA GLY A 204 13.59 10.33 -1.31
C GLY A 204 12.94 11.39 -2.20
N ARG A 205 12.78 11.11 -3.49
CA ARG A 205 12.09 12.00 -4.44
C ARG A 205 10.59 12.11 -4.11
N ILE A 206 9.94 11.00 -3.76
CA ILE A 206 8.54 11.00 -3.30
C ILE A 206 8.42 11.86 -2.03
N ARG A 207 9.32 11.68 -1.06
CA ARG A 207 9.32 12.46 0.18
C ARG A 207 9.45 13.97 -0.10
N GLN A 208 10.31 14.36 -1.03
CA GLN A 208 10.50 15.76 -1.41
C GLN A 208 9.28 16.37 -2.10
N SER A 209 8.49 15.57 -2.82
CA SER A 209 7.28 16.04 -3.48
C SER A 209 6.09 16.18 -2.53
N LEU A 210 6.12 15.51 -1.37
CA LEU A 210 5.02 15.54 -0.43
C LEU A 210 4.93 16.89 0.29
N LEU A 211 3.73 17.46 0.23
CA LEU A 211 3.36 18.65 1.01
C LEU A 211 3.43 18.38 2.53
N PRO A 212 3.68 19.39 3.35
CA PRO A 212 3.58 19.24 4.80
C PRO A 212 2.21 18.70 5.20
N GLY A 213 2.18 17.61 5.97
CA GLY A 213 0.93 16.92 6.35
C GLY A 213 0.39 15.93 5.31
N GLY A 214 1.08 15.74 4.19
CA GLY A 214 0.78 14.69 3.23
C GLY A 214 1.22 13.30 3.72
N ALA A 215 1.04 12.25 2.88
CA ALA A 215 1.41 10.89 3.22
C ALA A 215 1.82 10.06 2.00
N LEU A 216 2.77 9.15 2.22
CA LEU A 216 2.98 7.99 1.35
C LEU A 216 2.24 6.79 1.97
N ILE A 217 1.46 6.07 1.16
CA ILE A 217 0.84 4.80 1.53
C ILE A 217 1.51 3.70 0.71
N LEU A 218 2.21 2.80 1.39
CA LEU A 218 3.01 1.74 0.80
C LEU A 218 2.45 0.39 1.19
N SER A 219 2.09 -0.45 0.22
CA SER A 219 1.67 -1.84 0.46
C SER A 219 2.60 -2.80 -0.26
N GLU A 220 3.12 -3.82 0.43
CA GLU A 220 4.11 -4.75 -0.10
C GLU A 220 3.96 -6.16 0.45
N LYS A 221 4.46 -7.14 -0.30
CA LYS A 221 4.72 -8.47 0.22
C LYS A 221 5.97 -8.44 1.08
N LEU A 222 5.93 -9.14 2.22
CA LEU A 222 7.03 -9.19 3.17
C LEU A 222 7.81 -10.50 3.07
N ARG A 223 9.11 -10.42 3.32
CA ARG A 223 9.95 -11.53 3.79
C ARG A 223 10.20 -11.39 5.29
N PHE A 224 10.54 -12.46 5.94
CA PHE A 224 10.83 -12.49 7.38
C PHE A 224 12.26 -12.98 7.59
N ALA A 225 12.93 -12.40 8.57
CA ALA A 225 14.31 -12.77 8.92
C ALA A 225 14.37 -14.12 9.65
N ASP A 226 13.37 -14.40 10.49
CA ASP A 226 13.23 -15.70 11.13
C ASP A 226 12.77 -16.75 10.11
N ALA A 227 13.52 -17.84 10.00
CA ALA A 227 13.26 -18.88 9.00
C ALA A 227 11.97 -19.66 9.27
N GLN A 228 11.59 -19.85 10.53
CA GLN A 228 10.36 -20.57 10.90
C GLN A 228 9.14 -19.69 10.61
N GLU A 229 9.20 -18.41 10.96
CA GLU A 229 8.15 -17.44 10.63
C GLU A 229 7.98 -17.32 9.11
N HIS A 230 9.10 -17.20 8.37
CA HIS A 230 9.08 -17.12 6.90
C HIS A 230 8.42 -18.35 6.28
N GLN A 231 8.77 -19.54 6.75
CA GLN A 231 8.19 -20.79 6.26
C GLN A 231 6.70 -20.88 6.61
N LEU A 232 6.33 -20.62 7.86
CA LEU A 232 4.94 -20.67 8.32
C LEU A 232 4.03 -19.76 7.51
N LEU A 233 4.40 -18.47 7.37
CA LEU A 233 3.60 -17.49 6.63
C LEU A 233 3.60 -17.77 5.13
N GLY A 234 4.68 -18.35 4.60
CA GLY A 234 4.75 -18.85 3.24
C GLY A 234 3.76 -19.98 2.99
N ASP A 235 3.71 -20.97 3.87
CA ASP A 235 2.79 -22.12 3.79
C ASP A 235 1.33 -21.70 3.93
N LEU A 236 1.04 -20.77 4.85
CA LEU A 236 -0.29 -20.20 5.00
C LEU A 236 -0.72 -19.40 3.76
N HIS A 237 0.19 -18.70 3.10
CA HIS A 237 -0.10 -18.01 1.83
C HIS A 237 -0.36 -19.01 0.70
N ILE A 238 0.35 -20.13 0.65
CA ILE A 238 0.07 -21.23 -0.29
C ILE A 238 -1.32 -21.82 -0.01
N ALA A 239 -1.65 -22.07 1.26
CA ALA A 239 -2.97 -22.56 1.66
C ALA A 239 -4.09 -21.57 1.26
N PHE A 240 -3.87 -20.27 1.41
CA PHE A 240 -4.78 -19.23 0.93
C PHE A 240 -5.03 -19.33 -0.59
N LYS A 241 -3.98 -19.50 -1.40
CA LYS A 241 -4.13 -19.67 -2.85
C LYS A 241 -4.93 -20.94 -3.19
N ARG A 242 -4.67 -22.05 -2.52
CA ARG A 242 -5.46 -23.30 -2.68
C ARG A 242 -6.93 -23.08 -2.35
N ALA A 243 -7.23 -22.43 -1.23
CA ALA A 243 -8.60 -22.10 -0.83
C ALA A 243 -9.31 -21.19 -1.83
N ASN A 244 -8.56 -20.41 -2.61
CA ASN A 244 -9.06 -19.58 -3.71
C ASN A 244 -9.02 -20.30 -5.07
N GLY A 245 -8.85 -21.64 -5.11
CA GLY A 245 -9.04 -22.48 -6.28
C GLY A 245 -7.83 -22.58 -7.21
N TYR A 246 -6.61 -22.23 -6.79
CA TYR A 246 -5.41 -22.56 -7.53
C TYR A 246 -4.97 -24.01 -7.28
N SER A 247 -4.59 -24.72 -8.33
CA SER A 247 -3.94 -26.03 -8.26
C SER A 247 -2.48 -25.90 -7.83
N GLU A 248 -1.87 -27.00 -7.41
CA GLU A 248 -0.44 -27.06 -7.06
C GLU A 248 0.45 -26.68 -8.23
N LEU A 249 0.07 -27.07 -9.45
CA LEU A 249 0.80 -26.74 -10.68
C LEU A 249 0.80 -25.22 -10.92
N GLU A 250 -0.38 -24.59 -10.84
CA GLU A 250 -0.51 -23.13 -11.01
C GLU A 250 0.30 -22.37 -9.96
N ILE A 251 0.27 -22.82 -8.69
CA ILE A 251 1.04 -22.23 -7.61
C ILE A 251 2.53 -22.34 -7.87
N ALA A 252 3.01 -23.52 -8.26
CA ALA A 252 4.42 -23.78 -8.53
C ALA A 252 4.94 -22.95 -9.72
N GLN A 253 4.24 -22.99 -10.86
CA GLN A 253 4.64 -22.26 -12.07
C GLN A 253 4.60 -20.76 -11.86
N LYS A 254 3.55 -20.24 -11.20
CA LYS A 254 3.43 -18.80 -10.87
C LYS A 254 4.52 -18.36 -9.91
N ARG A 255 4.91 -19.19 -8.94
CA ARG A 255 6.03 -18.91 -8.04
C ARG A 255 7.33 -18.78 -8.84
N SER A 256 7.63 -19.73 -9.70
CA SER A 256 8.83 -19.68 -10.55
C SER A 256 8.85 -18.45 -11.46
N ALA A 257 7.71 -18.08 -12.06
CA ALA A 257 7.61 -16.90 -12.92
C ALA A 257 7.93 -15.59 -12.17
N ILE A 258 7.46 -15.44 -10.91
CA ILE A 258 7.56 -14.17 -10.19
C ILE A 258 8.84 -14.04 -9.35
N GLU A 259 9.52 -15.15 -9.07
CA GLU A 259 10.67 -15.21 -8.15
C GLU A 259 11.86 -14.34 -8.61
N ASN A 260 12.06 -14.22 -9.93
CA ASN A 260 13.13 -13.43 -10.51
C ASN A 260 12.83 -11.93 -10.51
N VAL A 261 11.57 -11.54 -10.65
CA VAL A 261 11.17 -10.14 -10.88
C VAL A 261 10.70 -9.44 -9.62
N MET A 262 10.19 -10.17 -8.62
CA MET A 262 9.72 -9.61 -7.36
C MET A 262 10.74 -9.86 -6.25
N LYS A 263 11.21 -8.78 -5.61
CA LYS A 263 12.20 -8.82 -4.52
C LYS A 263 11.59 -8.22 -3.25
N PRO A 264 10.92 -9.06 -2.40
CA PRO A 264 10.30 -8.58 -1.17
C PRO A 264 11.37 -8.16 -0.15
N ASP A 265 11.08 -7.10 0.59
CA ASP A 265 11.81 -6.68 1.79
C ASP A 265 11.09 -7.13 3.06
N SER A 266 11.75 -7.07 4.19
CA SER A 266 11.13 -7.18 5.50
C SER A 266 10.45 -5.88 5.91
N LEU A 267 9.58 -5.95 6.92
CA LEU A 267 8.94 -4.77 7.48
C LEU A 267 9.97 -3.77 8.03
N GLU A 268 11.03 -4.28 8.64
CA GLU A 268 12.10 -3.43 9.19
C GLU A 268 12.91 -2.75 8.10
N GLU A 269 13.27 -3.45 7.01
CA GLU A 269 13.96 -2.83 5.87
C GLU A 269 13.12 -1.74 5.21
N HIS A 270 11.80 -1.94 5.09
CA HIS A 270 10.90 -0.89 4.62
C HIS A 270 10.93 0.31 5.56
N ARG A 271 10.85 0.08 6.88
CA ARG A 271 10.88 1.13 7.88
C ARG A 271 12.19 1.92 7.85
N GLU A 272 13.31 1.23 7.88
CA GLU A 272 14.65 1.83 7.84
C GLU A 272 14.84 2.65 6.57
N ARG A 273 14.45 2.10 5.41
CA ARG A 273 14.58 2.80 4.12
C ARG A 273 13.69 4.03 4.05
N LEU A 274 12.47 3.99 4.58
CA LEU A 274 11.58 5.14 4.62
C LEU A 274 12.15 6.24 5.54
N LEU A 275 12.67 5.89 6.71
CA LEU A 275 13.34 6.84 7.60
C LEU A 275 14.60 7.43 6.95
N ALA A 276 15.41 6.62 6.28
CA ALA A 276 16.59 7.07 5.53
C ALA A 276 16.21 7.97 4.33
N ALA A 277 15.04 7.80 3.73
CA ALA A 277 14.51 8.66 2.69
C ALA A 277 13.97 10.01 3.21
N GLY A 278 13.98 10.23 4.54
CA GLY A 278 13.59 11.49 5.18
C GLY A 278 12.14 11.54 5.69
N PHE A 279 11.43 10.42 5.73
CA PHE A 279 10.14 10.35 6.42
C PHE A 279 10.36 10.39 7.94
N SER A 280 9.51 11.12 8.65
CA SER A 280 9.63 11.29 10.11
C SER A 280 8.97 10.16 10.90
N LYS A 281 7.99 9.47 10.29
CA LYS A 281 7.20 8.44 10.96
C LYS A 281 6.71 7.39 9.97
N VAL A 282 6.78 6.12 10.38
CA VAL A 282 6.27 4.97 9.61
C VAL A 282 5.33 4.16 10.50
N VAL A 283 4.09 4.00 10.07
CA VAL A 283 3.02 3.34 10.83
C VAL A 283 2.45 2.19 10.02
N PRO A 284 2.63 0.93 10.44
CA PRO A 284 1.86 -0.18 9.86
C PRO A 284 0.39 -0.02 10.25
N TRP A 285 -0.50 -0.11 9.28
CA TRP A 285 -1.94 -0.02 9.52
C TRP A 285 -2.68 -1.29 9.12
N PHE A 286 -2.05 -2.14 8.31
CA PHE A 286 -2.61 -3.42 7.88
C PHE A 286 -1.51 -4.47 7.74
N GLN A 287 -1.81 -5.70 8.17
CA GLN A 287 -1.04 -6.90 7.84
C GLN A 287 -1.97 -8.09 7.73
N CYS A 288 -1.79 -8.89 6.68
CA CYS A 288 -2.44 -10.18 6.52
C CYS A 288 -1.43 -11.17 5.94
N LEU A 289 -1.09 -12.22 6.71
CA LEU A 289 -0.01 -13.14 6.39
C LEU A 289 1.29 -12.38 6.09
N ASN A 290 1.87 -12.61 4.93
CA ASN A 290 3.08 -11.95 4.44
C ASN A 290 2.81 -10.75 3.52
N PHE A 291 1.71 -10.02 3.74
CA PHE A 291 1.37 -8.77 3.06
C PHE A 291 1.08 -7.69 4.08
N ALA A 292 1.67 -6.52 3.92
CA ALA A 292 1.45 -5.40 4.82
C ALA A 292 1.27 -4.08 4.08
N SER A 293 0.64 -3.12 4.77
CA SER A 293 0.53 -1.74 4.31
C SER A 293 0.93 -0.76 5.41
N LEU A 294 1.67 0.26 5.01
CA LEU A 294 2.31 1.27 5.85
C LEU A 294 1.85 2.66 5.44
N ILE A 295 1.76 3.58 6.40
CA ILE A 295 1.69 5.02 6.16
C ILE A 295 3.03 5.61 6.58
N ALA A 296 3.66 6.37 5.68
CA ALA A 296 4.85 7.13 5.98
C ALA A 296 4.55 8.63 5.91
N LEU A 297 4.87 9.36 6.97
CA LEU A 297 4.63 10.79 7.11
C LEU A 297 5.92 11.57 6.88
N PRO A 298 5.85 12.71 6.15
CA PRO A 298 7.01 13.56 5.86
C PRO A 298 7.65 14.20 7.07
#